data_5532fd21175b00d361ad078bf9673ed3
#
_entry.id   5532fd21175b00d361ad078bf9673ed3
#
_cell.length_a   1.000
_cell.length_b   1.000
_cell.length_c   1.000
_cell.angle_alpha   90.00
_cell.angle_beta   90.00
_cell.angle_gamma   90.00
#
_symmetry.space_group_name_H-M   'P 1'
#
loop_
_entity.id
_entity.type
_entity.pdbx_description
1 polymer ?
#
loop_
_entity_poly.entity_id
_entity_poly.type
_entity_poly.pdbx_seq_one_letter_code
_entity_poly.pdbx_strand_id
1 'polypeptide(L)'
;GLPRYLLASGDLEQARELWPFLKWCLEYCHRKLNADGVPESDTDELEGRFPAGKANLSTACLYYDGLVSATHLAPLMGEPASVTRTYRRQATELKAAVERYFGGTVSGYDTYKYYDGNDVLRSWICLPLCFGINDRAKGTLDALFSPLMMTEDGILTQQGSTTFWDRSTLYALRGAFAAGHSDEAVKQLSHYSQRRLLGTHVPYPVEAYPEGSQRHLSAESGLFCRVITEGLFGIRPTGFNSFSLKTQLPSGWDRMALRHIKAFASDFDIEAVRVSPTKIKVTVSKAGGKTKEYVVMPGQLISVTLN
;
A
#
# COMPACT_ATOMS: atom_id res chain seq x y z
N GLY A 1 -9.03 -2.12 0.76
CA GLY A 1 -9.62 -0.79 0.95
C GLY A 1 -10.56 -0.71 2.12
N LEU A 2 -11.76 -1.30 2.02
CA LEU A 2 -12.85 -1.11 2.99
C LEU A 2 -12.45 -1.35 4.47
N PRO A 3 -11.82 -2.48 4.86
CA PRO A 3 -11.49 -2.69 6.27
C PRO A 3 -10.52 -1.65 6.84
N ARG A 4 -9.56 -1.18 6.04
CA ARG A 4 -8.65 -0.11 6.46
C ARG A 4 -9.39 1.22 6.66
N TYR A 5 -10.32 1.52 5.75
CA TYR A 5 -11.14 2.72 5.85
C TYR A 5 -11.97 2.70 7.13
N LEU A 6 -12.66 1.60 7.42
CA LEU A 6 -13.49 1.47 8.63
C LEU A 6 -12.67 1.62 9.93
N LEU A 7 -11.47 1.03 9.99
CA LEU A 7 -10.58 1.23 11.13
C LEU A 7 -10.11 2.68 11.23
N ALA A 8 -9.72 3.31 10.09
CA ALA A 8 -9.20 4.67 10.09
C ALA A 8 -10.28 5.73 10.35
N SER A 9 -11.53 5.51 9.95
CA SER A 9 -12.63 6.43 10.25
C SER A 9 -12.91 6.49 11.75
N GLY A 10 -12.76 5.37 12.45
CA GLY A 10 -13.16 5.24 13.85
C GLY A 10 -14.67 5.19 14.06
N ASP A 11 -15.44 5.02 12.97
CA ASP A 11 -16.92 4.96 13.00
C ASP A 11 -17.40 3.53 13.22
N LEU A 12 -17.83 3.26 14.44
CA LEU A 12 -18.31 1.94 14.85
C LEU A 12 -19.65 1.58 14.20
N GLU A 13 -20.55 2.55 13.99
CA GLU A 13 -21.87 2.28 13.40
C GLU A 13 -21.72 1.90 11.94
N GLN A 14 -20.96 2.66 11.18
CA GLN A 14 -20.64 2.34 9.80
C GLN A 14 -19.89 1.01 9.67
N ALA A 15 -18.99 0.73 10.62
CA ALA A 15 -18.28 -0.55 10.64
C ALA A 15 -19.24 -1.73 10.86
N ARG A 16 -20.23 -1.61 11.76
CA ARG A 16 -21.25 -2.64 11.98
C ARG A 16 -22.15 -2.86 10.77
N GLU A 17 -22.55 -1.78 10.12
CA GLU A 17 -23.36 -1.85 8.90
C GLU A 17 -22.64 -2.59 7.76
N LEU A 18 -21.38 -2.28 7.54
CA LEU A 18 -20.61 -2.81 6.42
C LEU A 18 -19.87 -4.13 6.72
N TRP A 19 -19.83 -4.55 7.99
CA TRP A 19 -19.16 -5.80 8.39
C TRP A 19 -19.72 -7.07 7.71
N PRO A 20 -21.04 -7.26 7.57
CA PRO A 20 -21.58 -8.42 6.83
C PRO A 20 -21.13 -8.46 5.38
N PHE A 21 -21.09 -7.30 4.71
CA PHE A 21 -20.61 -7.21 3.32
C PHE A 21 -19.11 -7.53 3.23
N LEU A 22 -18.31 -7.03 4.16
CA LEU A 22 -16.89 -7.36 4.22
C LEU A 22 -16.64 -8.86 4.41
N LYS A 23 -17.38 -9.50 5.32
CA LYS A 23 -17.29 -10.96 5.52
C LYS A 23 -17.63 -11.71 4.23
N TRP A 24 -18.69 -11.27 3.54
CA TRP A 24 -19.07 -11.86 2.26
C TRP A 24 -17.96 -11.74 1.21
N CYS A 25 -17.32 -10.58 1.08
CA CYS A 25 -16.19 -10.38 0.15
C CYS A 25 -15.01 -11.30 0.47
N LEU A 26 -14.63 -11.42 1.74
CA LEU A 26 -13.54 -12.30 2.17
C LEU A 26 -13.87 -13.78 1.91
N GLU A 27 -15.08 -14.19 2.21
CA GLU A 27 -15.56 -15.55 1.94
C GLU A 27 -15.65 -15.85 0.44
N TYR A 28 -16.08 -14.88 -0.37
CA TYR A 28 -16.09 -15.00 -1.82
C TYR A 28 -14.68 -15.27 -2.36
N CYS A 29 -13.68 -14.47 -1.95
CA CYS A 29 -12.29 -14.69 -2.34
C CYS A 29 -11.77 -16.05 -1.85
N HIS A 30 -12.15 -16.47 -0.65
CA HIS A 30 -11.74 -17.77 -0.10
C HIS A 30 -12.26 -18.94 -0.93
N ARG A 31 -13.52 -18.90 -1.37
CA ARG A 31 -14.11 -19.94 -2.25
C ARG A 31 -13.51 -19.96 -3.64
N LYS A 32 -12.84 -18.89 -4.05
CA LYS A 32 -12.17 -18.80 -5.35
C LYS A 32 -10.71 -19.27 -5.30
N LEU A 33 -10.22 -19.77 -4.17
CA LEU A 33 -8.86 -20.30 -4.10
C LEU A 33 -8.73 -21.54 -5.00
N ASN A 34 -7.72 -21.53 -5.87
CA ASN A 34 -7.32 -22.65 -6.68
C ASN A 34 -6.49 -23.67 -5.87
N ALA A 35 -6.02 -24.73 -6.52
CA ALA A 35 -5.18 -25.76 -5.87
C ALA A 35 -3.86 -25.22 -5.30
N ASP A 36 -3.34 -24.10 -5.83
CA ASP A 36 -2.12 -23.45 -5.37
C ASP A 36 -2.36 -22.50 -4.20
N GLY A 37 -3.63 -22.25 -3.84
CA GLY A 37 -4.02 -21.41 -2.72
C GLY A 37 -4.07 -19.91 -3.02
N VAL A 38 -4.16 -19.53 -4.31
CA VAL A 38 -4.37 -18.13 -4.74
C VAL A 38 -5.77 -17.97 -5.34
N PRO A 39 -6.42 -16.79 -5.18
CA PRO A 39 -7.77 -16.59 -5.69
C PRO A 39 -7.79 -16.51 -7.22
N GLU A 40 -8.70 -17.27 -7.84
CA GLU A 40 -8.96 -17.17 -9.27
C GLU A 40 -9.71 -15.88 -9.59
N SER A 41 -9.26 -15.22 -10.66
CA SER A 41 -9.88 -14.05 -11.25
C SER A 41 -9.41 -13.91 -12.69
N ASP A 42 -10.31 -13.92 -13.62
CA ASP A 42 -10.07 -13.78 -15.06
C ASP A 42 -9.99 -12.31 -15.51
N THR A 43 -10.14 -11.39 -14.56
CA THR A 43 -10.04 -9.95 -14.79
C THR A 43 -9.29 -9.27 -13.65
N ASP A 44 -8.84 -8.05 -13.91
CA ASP A 44 -8.20 -7.16 -12.93
C ASP A 44 -8.70 -5.73 -13.10
N GLU A 45 -8.09 -4.79 -12.36
CA GLU A 45 -8.46 -3.37 -12.43
C GLU A 45 -8.02 -2.68 -13.73
N LEU A 46 -7.25 -3.33 -14.59
CA LEU A 46 -6.90 -2.84 -15.93
C LEU A 46 -7.97 -3.17 -16.98
N GLU A 47 -9.09 -3.72 -16.55
CA GLU A 47 -10.31 -3.90 -17.35
C GLU A 47 -10.08 -4.64 -18.68
N GLY A 48 -9.18 -5.64 -18.66
CA GLY A 48 -8.86 -6.44 -19.84
C GLY A 48 -7.93 -5.79 -20.86
N ARG A 49 -7.34 -4.63 -20.56
CA ARG A 49 -6.34 -4.00 -21.45
C ARG A 49 -5.08 -4.84 -21.63
N PHE A 50 -4.75 -5.63 -20.60
CA PHE A 50 -3.63 -6.55 -20.60
C PHE A 50 -4.08 -7.91 -20.08
N PRO A 51 -3.41 -9.02 -20.48
CA PRO A 51 -3.74 -10.33 -19.94
C PRO A 51 -3.63 -10.36 -18.41
N ALA A 52 -4.63 -10.96 -17.75
CA ALA A 52 -4.68 -11.12 -16.30
C ALA A 52 -4.49 -12.57 -15.82
N GLY A 53 -4.51 -13.54 -16.74
CA GLY A 53 -4.45 -14.96 -16.43
C GLY A 53 -5.73 -15.47 -15.73
N LYS A 54 -5.67 -16.67 -15.17
CA LYS A 54 -6.76 -17.23 -14.36
C LYS A 54 -6.70 -16.81 -12.90
N ALA A 55 -5.52 -16.40 -12.45
CA ALA A 55 -5.24 -15.81 -11.14
C ALA A 55 -4.18 -14.74 -11.32
N ASN A 56 -4.35 -13.59 -10.68
CA ASN A 56 -3.44 -12.47 -10.80
C ASN A 56 -2.97 -11.94 -9.45
N LEU A 57 -1.78 -11.35 -9.47
CA LEU A 57 -1.07 -10.87 -8.30
C LEU A 57 -1.87 -9.78 -7.56
N SER A 58 -2.55 -8.88 -8.30
CA SER A 58 -3.30 -7.79 -7.67
C SER A 58 -4.45 -8.30 -6.84
N THR A 59 -5.27 -9.22 -7.37
CA THR A 59 -6.38 -9.83 -6.63
C THR A 59 -5.88 -10.56 -5.38
N ALA A 60 -4.80 -11.33 -5.49
CA ALA A 60 -4.22 -12.05 -4.36
C ALA A 60 -3.71 -11.09 -3.27
N CYS A 61 -3.01 -10.02 -3.64
CA CYS A 61 -2.50 -9.02 -2.70
C CYS A 61 -3.62 -8.22 -2.02
N LEU A 62 -4.68 -7.86 -2.75
CA LEU A 62 -5.85 -7.15 -2.20
C LEU A 62 -6.61 -8.03 -1.22
N TYR A 63 -6.78 -9.32 -1.53
CA TYR A 63 -7.38 -10.28 -0.61
C TYR A 63 -6.53 -10.46 0.65
N TYR A 64 -5.21 -10.59 0.51
CA TYR A 64 -4.29 -10.65 1.64
C TYR A 64 -4.43 -9.44 2.58
N ASP A 65 -4.45 -8.21 2.04
CA ASP A 65 -4.63 -7.01 2.85
C ASP A 65 -6.00 -6.96 3.52
N GLY A 66 -7.02 -7.44 2.84
CA GLY A 66 -8.37 -7.61 3.41
C GLY A 66 -8.37 -8.51 4.64
N LEU A 67 -7.75 -9.69 4.55
CA LEU A 67 -7.61 -10.65 5.65
C LEU A 67 -6.83 -10.07 6.83
N VAL A 68 -5.67 -9.46 6.57
CA VAL A 68 -4.84 -8.83 7.62
C VAL A 68 -5.63 -7.74 8.34
N SER A 69 -6.33 -6.87 7.60
CA SER A 69 -7.13 -5.79 8.20
C SER A 69 -8.34 -6.33 8.97
N ALA A 70 -8.96 -7.42 8.48
CA ALA A 70 -10.06 -8.08 9.18
C ALA A 70 -9.64 -8.71 10.51
N THR A 71 -8.36 -9.11 10.69
CA THR A 71 -7.88 -9.58 11.99
C THR A 71 -7.95 -8.50 13.09
N HIS A 72 -7.86 -7.23 12.70
CA HIS A 72 -8.01 -6.09 13.61
C HIS A 72 -9.47 -5.68 13.80
N LEU A 73 -10.29 -5.81 12.77
CA LEU A 73 -11.68 -5.37 12.80
C LEU A 73 -12.61 -6.39 13.48
N ALA A 74 -12.42 -7.69 13.27
CA ALA A 74 -13.29 -8.74 13.79
C ALA A 74 -13.50 -8.68 15.32
N PRO A 75 -12.46 -8.49 16.17
CA PRO A 75 -12.68 -8.35 17.61
C PRO A 75 -13.51 -7.11 17.97
N LEU A 76 -13.38 -6.02 17.23
CA LEU A 76 -14.12 -4.78 17.44
C LEU A 76 -15.59 -4.92 17.04
N MET A 77 -15.90 -5.88 16.16
CA MET A 77 -17.27 -6.25 15.77
C MET A 77 -17.91 -7.29 16.71
N GLY A 78 -17.20 -7.70 17.79
CA GLY A 78 -17.69 -8.70 18.71
C GLY A 78 -17.62 -10.14 18.19
N GLU A 79 -16.86 -10.39 17.14
CA GLU A 79 -16.69 -11.75 16.62
C GLU A 79 -15.92 -12.65 17.60
N PRO A 80 -16.22 -13.93 17.67
CA PRO A 80 -15.46 -14.88 18.46
C PRO A 80 -13.96 -14.91 18.07
N ALA A 81 -13.08 -15.15 19.02
CA ALA A 81 -11.63 -15.22 18.78
C ALA A 81 -11.23 -16.26 17.71
N SER A 82 -12.05 -17.26 17.46
CA SER A 82 -11.88 -18.24 16.37
C SER A 82 -11.90 -17.58 15.00
N VAL A 83 -12.76 -16.58 14.76
CA VAL A 83 -12.86 -15.84 13.50
C VAL A 83 -11.55 -15.08 13.23
N THR A 84 -11.03 -14.36 14.23
CA THR A 84 -9.74 -13.66 14.12
C THR A 84 -8.59 -14.64 13.82
N ARG A 85 -8.57 -15.81 14.49
CA ARG A 85 -7.56 -16.84 14.22
C ARG A 85 -7.67 -17.38 12.80
N THR A 86 -8.90 -17.57 12.30
CA THR A 86 -9.13 -18.03 10.92
C THR A 86 -8.59 -17.03 9.91
N TYR A 87 -8.91 -15.74 10.02
CA TYR A 87 -8.38 -14.72 9.11
C TYR A 87 -6.84 -14.62 9.17
N ARG A 88 -6.26 -14.73 10.37
CA ARG A 88 -4.79 -14.72 10.52
C ARG A 88 -4.15 -15.91 9.83
N ARG A 89 -4.69 -17.12 10.00
CA ARG A 89 -4.22 -18.33 9.34
C ARG A 89 -4.33 -18.19 7.81
N GLN A 90 -5.50 -17.78 7.30
CA GLN A 90 -5.72 -17.57 5.87
C GLN A 90 -4.75 -16.54 5.29
N ALA A 91 -4.47 -15.43 6.00
CA ALA A 91 -3.49 -14.45 5.56
C ALA A 91 -2.07 -15.05 5.49
N THR A 92 -1.67 -15.87 6.47
CA THR A 92 -0.37 -16.53 6.47
C THR A 92 -0.24 -17.53 5.32
N GLU A 93 -1.26 -18.35 5.11
CA GLU A 93 -1.32 -19.33 4.02
C GLU A 93 -1.29 -18.64 2.65
N LEU A 94 -2.08 -17.58 2.48
CA LEU A 94 -2.11 -16.81 1.24
C LEU A 94 -0.79 -16.09 0.95
N LYS A 95 -0.12 -15.50 1.96
CA LYS A 95 1.22 -14.91 1.77
C LYS A 95 2.21 -15.95 1.21
N ALA A 96 2.22 -17.15 1.79
CA ALA A 96 3.07 -18.23 1.30
C ALA A 96 2.68 -18.70 -0.11
N ALA A 97 1.38 -18.72 -0.43
CA ALA A 97 0.88 -19.05 -1.75
C ALA A 97 1.28 -18.02 -2.80
N VAL A 98 1.19 -16.72 -2.48
CA VAL A 98 1.63 -15.62 -3.35
C VAL A 98 3.10 -15.79 -3.73
N GLU A 99 3.97 -16.09 -2.75
CA GLU A 99 5.39 -16.30 -3.00
C GLU A 99 5.66 -17.51 -3.88
N ARG A 100 4.96 -18.62 -3.67
CA ARG A 100 5.14 -19.84 -4.46
C ARG A 100 4.62 -19.70 -5.90
N TYR A 101 3.46 -19.06 -6.07
CA TYR A 101 2.76 -19.02 -7.36
C TYR A 101 3.26 -17.90 -8.27
N PHE A 102 3.46 -16.71 -7.71
CA PHE A 102 3.86 -15.54 -8.47
C PHE A 102 5.36 -15.23 -8.41
N GLY A 103 6.07 -15.67 -7.34
CA GLY A 103 7.49 -15.42 -7.19
C GLY A 103 8.33 -16.04 -8.32
N GLY A 104 9.28 -15.28 -8.88
CA GLY A 104 10.13 -15.77 -9.95
C GLY A 104 10.99 -14.69 -10.58
N THR A 105 11.67 -15.06 -11.67
CA THR A 105 12.47 -14.11 -12.46
C THR A 105 11.66 -13.65 -13.66
N VAL A 106 11.52 -12.32 -13.83
CA VAL A 106 10.86 -11.69 -14.97
C VAL A 106 11.81 -10.66 -15.57
N SER A 107 12.10 -10.75 -16.85
CA SER A 107 13.04 -9.86 -17.56
C SER A 107 14.39 -9.70 -16.83
N GLY A 108 14.89 -10.75 -16.18
CA GLY A 108 16.17 -10.76 -15.47
C GLY A 108 16.11 -10.28 -14.01
N TYR A 109 14.96 -9.85 -13.51
CA TYR A 109 14.77 -9.39 -12.12
C TYR A 109 14.13 -10.48 -11.26
N ASP A 110 14.64 -10.67 -10.04
CA ASP A 110 14.03 -11.53 -9.04
C ASP A 110 12.84 -10.81 -8.40
N THR A 111 11.63 -11.03 -8.96
CA THR A 111 10.41 -10.30 -8.61
C THR A 111 9.18 -11.21 -8.66
N TYR A 112 8.06 -10.72 -9.11
CA TYR A 112 6.82 -11.46 -9.25
C TYR A 112 6.38 -11.49 -10.71
N LYS A 113 5.90 -12.65 -11.17
CA LYS A 113 5.03 -12.74 -12.34
C LYS A 113 3.69 -12.12 -12.00
N TYR A 114 3.04 -11.49 -12.95
CA TYR A 114 1.70 -10.95 -12.70
C TYR A 114 0.61 -12.03 -12.71
N TYR A 115 0.80 -13.06 -13.54
CA TYR A 115 0.01 -14.30 -13.61
C TYR A 115 0.92 -15.45 -14.04
N ASP A 116 0.43 -16.68 -13.97
CA ASP A 116 1.20 -17.85 -14.43
C ASP A 116 1.46 -17.80 -15.95
N GLY A 117 2.73 -17.95 -16.33
CA GLY A 117 3.18 -17.79 -17.74
C GLY A 117 3.49 -16.33 -18.15
N ASN A 118 3.32 -15.34 -17.25
CA ASN A 118 3.71 -13.97 -17.54
C ASN A 118 5.24 -13.81 -17.56
N ASP A 119 5.79 -13.31 -18.66
CA ASP A 119 7.23 -13.15 -18.93
C ASP A 119 7.69 -11.68 -19.07
N VAL A 120 6.76 -10.72 -18.96
CA VAL A 120 7.04 -9.29 -19.05
C VAL A 120 6.71 -8.58 -17.74
N LEU A 121 7.46 -7.51 -17.42
CA LEU A 121 7.22 -6.73 -16.21
C LEU A 121 5.88 -6.01 -16.27
N ARG A 122 5.16 -6.00 -15.18
CA ARG A 122 3.90 -5.27 -14.96
C ARG A 122 4.06 -4.33 -13.78
N SER A 123 3.45 -3.16 -13.84
CA SER A 123 3.52 -2.18 -12.73
C SER A 123 2.98 -2.74 -11.41
N TRP A 124 2.00 -3.63 -11.46
CA TRP A 124 1.36 -4.19 -10.28
C TRP A 124 2.21 -5.15 -9.44
N ILE A 125 3.44 -5.46 -9.86
CA ILE A 125 4.42 -6.14 -9.00
C ILE A 125 4.79 -5.32 -7.76
N CYS A 126 4.43 -4.04 -7.70
CA CYS A 126 4.57 -3.18 -6.53
C CYS A 126 3.59 -3.52 -5.37
N LEU A 127 2.47 -4.20 -5.65
CA LEU A 127 1.42 -4.42 -4.64
C LEU A 127 1.86 -5.28 -3.46
N PRO A 128 2.65 -6.35 -3.61
CA PRO A 128 3.23 -7.05 -2.46
C PRO A 128 3.89 -6.11 -1.46
N LEU A 129 4.71 -5.17 -1.93
CA LEU A 129 5.42 -4.20 -1.09
C LEU A 129 4.45 -3.30 -0.31
N CYS A 130 3.35 -2.86 -0.96
CA CYS A 130 2.32 -2.03 -0.34
C CYS A 130 1.65 -2.71 0.86
N PHE A 131 1.67 -4.03 0.89
CA PHE A 131 0.98 -4.82 1.91
C PHE A 131 1.93 -5.57 2.85
N GLY A 132 3.26 -5.35 2.71
CA GLY A 132 4.27 -5.91 3.60
C GLY A 132 4.71 -7.32 3.22
N ILE A 133 4.52 -7.73 1.97
CA ILE A 133 5.13 -8.92 1.39
C ILE A 133 6.44 -8.46 0.74
N ASN A 134 7.56 -8.59 1.48
CA ASN A 134 8.84 -8.00 1.11
C ASN A 134 9.89 -9.03 0.71
N ASP A 135 9.49 -10.27 0.47
CA ASP A 135 10.42 -11.40 0.23
C ASP A 135 11.29 -11.14 -1.02
N ARG A 136 10.77 -10.40 -2.02
CA ARG A 136 11.48 -9.99 -3.24
C ARG A 136 11.59 -8.47 -3.40
N ALA A 137 11.63 -7.71 -2.30
CA ALA A 137 11.57 -6.25 -2.32
C ALA A 137 12.66 -5.62 -3.20
N LYS A 138 13.92 -6.05 -3.03
CA LYS A 138 15.03 -5.48 -3.79
C LYS A 138 14.85 -5.67 -5.31
N GLY A 139 14.65 -6.89 -5.77
CA GLY A 139 14.51 -7.17 -7.20
C GLY A 139 13.25 -6.54 -7.81
N THR A 140 12.16 -6.44 -7.02
CA THR A 140 10.94 -5.74 -7.44
C THR A 140 11.18 -4.25 -7.63
N LEU A 141 11.88 -3.58 -6.72
CA LEU A 141 12.21 -2.16 -6.85
C LEU A 141 13.23 -1.91 -7.97
N ASP A 142 14.25 -2.77 -8.09
CA ASP A 142 15.19 -2.72 -9.21
C ASP A 142 14.44 -2.83 -10.56
N ALA A 143 13.43 -3.69 -10.66
CA ALA A 143 12.60 -3.83 -11.87
C ALA A 143 11.74 -2.59 -12.14
N LEU A 144 11.02 -2.09 -11.12
CA LEU A 144 10.10 -0.94 -11.25
C LEU A 144 10.83 0.35 -11.61
N PHE A 145 12.04 0.56 -11.06
CA PHE A 145 12.84 1.75 -11.32
C PHE A 145 13.86 1.56 -12.45
N SER A 146 13.82 0.43 -13.14
CA SER A 146 14.66 0.18 -14.31
C SER A 146 14.20 0.96 -15.54
N PRO A 147 15.07 1.14 -16.56
CA PRO A 147 14.70 1.72 -17.86
C PRO A 147 13.61 0.92 -18.61
N LEU A 148 13.33 -0.32 -18.21
CA LEU A 148 12.25 -1.13 -18.79
C LEU A 148 10.86 -0.69 -18.34
N MET A 149 10.76 -0.04 -17.18
CA MET A 149 9.49 0.34 -16.56
C MET A 149 9.38 1.82 -16.23
N MET A 150 10.48 2.46 -15.80
CA MET A 150 10.48 3.87 -15.39
C MET A 150 10.71 4.78 -16.58
N THR A 151 9.84 5.77 -16.75
CA THR A 151 9.98 6.87 -17.70
C THR A 151 10.11 8.20 -16.96
N GLU A 152 10.35 9.30 -17.69
CA GLU A 152 10.32 10.65 -17.09
C GLU A 152 8.97 11.01 -16.47
N ASP A 153 7.87 10.44 -16.97
CA ASP A 153 6.51 10.78 -16.56
C ASP A 153 5.91 9.79 -15.56
N GLY A 154 6.57 8.69 -15.28
CA GLY A 154 6.14 7.68 -14.33
C GLY A 154 6.42 6.25 -14.77
N ILE A 155 5.80 5.29 -14.09
CA ILE A 155 5.99 3.86 -14.32
C ILE A 155 4.99 3.37 -15.36
N LEU A 156 5.50 2.71 -16.41
CA LEU A 156 4.71 2.06 -17.45
C LEU A 156 3.76 1.02 -16.84
N THR A 157 2.59 0.87 -17.41
CA THR A 157 1.64 -0.19 -17.02
C THR A 157 2.21 -1.58 -17.26
N GLN A 158 2.96 -1.71 -18.34
CA GLN A 158 3.66 -2.94 -18.74
C GLN A 158 4.95 -2.59 -19.50
N GLN A 159 5.97 -3.41 -19.36
CA GLN A 159 7.18 -3.34 -20.16
C GLN A 159 6.84 -3.33 -21.66
N GLY A 160 7.42 -2.38 -22.39
CA GLY A 160 7.20 -2.21 -23.83
C GLY A 160 5.90 -1.48 -24.20
N SER A 161 5.07 -1.09 -23.23
CA SER A 161 3.94 -0.19 -23.50
C SER A 161 4.40 1.27 -23.61
N THR A 162 3.54 2.14 -24.11
CA THR A 162 3.77 3.59 -24.17
C THR A 162 2.91 4.35 -23.18
N THR A 163 2.08 3.64 -22.43
CA THR A 163 1.13 4.21 -21.47
C THR A 163 1.59 3.92 -20.04
N PHE A 164 1.51 4.91 -19.18
CA PHE A 164 1.65 4.75 -17.74
C PHE A 164 0.45 5.38 -17.02
N TRP A 165 0.18 4.83 -15.85
CA TRP A 165 -0.90 5.29 -14.99
C TRP A 165 -0.29 5.94 -13.75
N ASP A 166 -0.81 7.09 -13.36
CA ASP A 166 -0.42 7.73 -12.11
C ASP A 166 -0.66 6.80 -10.91
N ARG A 167 -1.71 6.00 -10.95
CA ARG A 167 -1.99 4.94 -9.99
C ARG A 167 -0.82 3.98 -9.83
N SER A 168 -0.26 3.49 -10.92
CA SER A 168 0.88 2.57 -10.90
C SER A 168 2.11 3.19 -10.24
N THR A 169 2.44 4.43 -10.63
CA THR A 169 3.58 5.17 -10.06
C THR A 169 3.37 5.41 -8.56
N LEU A 170 2.19 5.85 -8.16
CA LEU A 170 1.89 6.15 -6.77
C LEU A 170 1.87 4.89 -5.88
N TYR A 171 1.37 3.76 -6.37
CA TYR A 171 1.47 2.49 -5.66
C TYR A 171 2.92 2.03 -5.52
N ALA A 172 3.74 2.16 -6.57
CA ALA A 172 5.15 1.79 -6.52
C ALA A 172 5.91 2.65 -5.50
N LEU A 173 5.69 3.97 -5.50
CA LEU A 173 6.30 4.87 -4.51
C LEU A 173 5.87 4.53 -3.07
N ARG A 174 4.58 4.27 -2.86
CA ARG A 174 4.07 3.82 -1.56
C ARG A 174 4.72 2.51 -1.13
N GLY A 175 4.85 1.54 -2.04
CA GLY A 175 5.52 0.27 -1.79
C GLY A 175 6.99 0.43 -1.47
N ALA A 176 7.70 1.31 -2.18
CA ALA A 176 9.12 1.58 -1.95
C ALA A 176 9.37 2.16 -0.54
N PHE A 177 8.56 3.13 -0.11
CA PHE A 177 8.61 3.62 1.28
C PHE A 177 8.32 2.49 2.28
N ALA A 178 7.24 1.73 2.09
CA ALA A 178 6.86 0.65 2.98
C ALA A 178 7.95 -0.44 3.11
N ALA A 179 8.70 -0.68 2.02
CA ALA A 179 9.83 -1.60 2.00
C ALA A 179 11.13 -1.03 2.60
N GLY A 180 11.17 0.28 2.95
CA GLY A 180 12.33 0.90 3.56
C GLY A 180 13.31 1.58 2.60
N HIS A 181 12.94 1.73 1.32
CA HIS A 181 13.76 2.39 0.29
C HIS A 181 13.41 3.88 0.17
N SER A 182 13.47 4.60 1.32
CA SER A 182 12.95 5.96 1.45
C SER A 182 13.70 6.99 0.61
N ASP A 183 15.01 6.89 0.45
CA ASP A 183 15.82 7.86 -0.29
C ASP A 183 15.51 7.83 -1.79
N GLU A 184 15.41 6.64 -2.38
CA GLU A 184 15.00 6.49 -3.77
C GLU A 184 13.54 6.89 -3.96
N ALA A 185 12.66 6.46 -3.06
CA ALA A 185 11.24 6.81 -3.13
C ALA A 185 11.00 8.32 -3.06
N VAL A 186 11.71 9.07 -2.20
CA VAL A 186 11.55 10.53 -2.10
C VAL A 186 12.10 11.25 -3.32
N LYS A 187 13.19 10.76 -3.90
CA LYS A 187 13.74 11.29 -5.15
C LYS A 187 12.73 11.16 -6.29
N GLN A 188 12.13 9.97 -6.46
CA GLN A 188 11.13 9.72 -7.48
C GLN A 188 9.83 10.49 -7.21
N LEU A 189 9.39 10.58 -5.96
CA LEU A 189 8.21 11.38 -5.58
C LEU A 189 8.41 12.87 -5.88
N SER A 190 9.61 13.41 -5.59
CA SER A 190 9.95 14.79 -5.90
C SER A 190 9.93 15.06 -7.39
N HIS A 191 10.56 14.18 -8.19
CA HIS A 191 10.56 14.27 -9.64
C HIS A 191 9.13 14.21 -10.22
N TYR A 192 8.33 13.23 -9.79
CA TYR A 192 6.93 13.10 -10.18
C TYR A 192 6.12 14.36 -9.84
N SER A 193 6.27 14.88 -8.62
CA SER A 193 5.52 16.05 -8.18
C SER A 193 5.90 17.30 -8.98
N GLN A 194 7.19 17.54 -9.22
CA GLN A 194 7.64 18.69 -10.00
C GLN A 194 7.18 18.62 -11.46
N ARG A 195 7.32 17.45 -12.08
CA ARG A 195 6.98 17.27 -13.50
C ARG A 195 5.48 17.19 -13.76
N ARG A 196 4.76 16.43 -12.93
CA ARG A 196 3.36 16.06 -13.19
C ARG A 196 2.34 16.92 -12.47
N LEU A 197 2.69 17.52 -11.34
CA LEU A 197 1.74 18.30 -10.53
C LEU A 197 2.07 19.80 -10.49
N LEU A 198 3.33 20.18 -10.58
CA LEU A 198 3.79 21.57 -10.46
C LEU A 198 4.29 22.17 -11.79
N GLY A 199 4.44 21.34 -12.82
CA GLY A 199 4.90 21.74 -14.15
C GLY A 199 3.78 22.30 -15.04
N THR A 200 3.93 22.09 -16.34
CA THR A 200 2.94 22.52 -17.37
C THR A 200 1.75 21.57 -17.50
N HIS A 201 1.79 20.44 -16.80
CA HIS A 201 0.72 19.45 -16.73
C HIS A 201 -0.43 19.95 -15.82
N VAL A 202 -1.59 19.24 -15.83
CA VAL A 202 -2.66 19.52 -14.87
C VAL A 202 -2.19 19.29 -13.43
N PRO A 203 -2.62 20.13 -12.45
CA PRO A 203 -2.10 20.10 -11.08
C PRO A 203 -2.75 18.99 -10.22
N TYR A 204 -3.00 17.81 -10.80
CA TYR A 204 -3.57 16.65 -10.13
C TYR A 204 -3.17 15.36 -10.85
N PRO A 205 -3.12 14.21 -10.14
CA PRO A 205 -2.94 12.91 -10.77
C PRO A 205 -4.10 12.58 -11.72
N VAL A 206 -3.76 11.92 -12.82
CA VAL A 206 -4.72 11.49 -13.85
C VAL A 206 -4.76 9.98 -13.95
N GLU A 207 -5.78 9.43 -14.60
CA GLU A 207 -5.90 7.98 -14.77
C GLU A 207 -4.77 7.42 -15.62
N ALA A 208 -4.58 7.96 -16.82
CA ALA A 208 -3.60 7.49 -17.78
C ALA A 208 -2.93 8.65 -18.53
N TYR A 209 -1.68 8.49 -18.91
CA TYR A 209 -0.91 9.46 -19.67
C TYR A 209 0.00 8.70 -20.68
N PRO A 210 0.12 9.14 -21.93
CA PRO A 210 -0.50 10.33 -22.55
C PRO A 210 -1.90 10.08 -23.12
N GLU A 211 -2.60 9.05 -22.68
CA GLU A 211 -3.91 8.67 -23.21
C GLU A 211 -4.99 9.74 -22.99
N GLY A 212 -5.74 10.06 -24.04
CA GLY A 212 -7.04 10.67 -24.05
C GLY A 212 -7.21 11.97 -23.24
N SER A 213 -8.36 12.13 -22.62
CA SER A 213 -8.63 13.26 -21.74
C SER A 213 -7.94 13.08 -20.39
N GLN A 214 -7.16 14.04 -19.96
CA GLN A 214 -6.51 14.06 -18.65
C GLN A 214 -7.54 14.29 -17.54
N ARG A 215 -8.38 13.29 -17.30
CA ARG A 215 -9.45 13.37 -16.31
C ARG A 215 -8.90 13.26 -14.90
N HIS A 216 -9.33 14.18 -14.05
CA HIS A 216 -9.12 14.04 -12.61
C HIS A 216 -9.94 12.87 -12.06
N LEU A 217 -9.27 11.97 -11.37
CA LEU A 217 -9.90 10.94 -10.55
C LEU A 217 -9.55 11.14 -9.07
N SER A 218 -10.58 11.21 -8.24
CA SER A 218 -10.41 11.37 -6.78
C SER A 218 -9.58 10.26 -6.16
N ALA A 219 -9.64 9.05 -6.74
CA ALA A 219 -8.90 7.89 -6.27
C ALA A 219 -7.39 8.10 -6.38
N GLU A 220 -6.89 8.65 -7.49
CA GLU A 220 -5.48 8.93 -7.71
C GLU A 220 -4.97 10.06 -6.80
N SER A 221 -5.76 11.11 -6.61
CA SER A 221 -5.42 12.18 -5.65
C SER A 221 -5.38 11.65 -4.22
N GLY A 222 -6.34 10.81 -3.83
CA GLY A 222 -6.31 10.12 -2.55
C GLY A 222 -5.11 9.19 -2.40
N LEU A 223 -4.70 8.52 -3.49
CA LEU A 223 -3.52 7.66 -3.49
C LEU A 223 -2.22 8.45 -3.32
N PHE A 224 -2.10 9.65 -3.91
CA PHE A 224 -0.98 10.55 -3.66
C PHE A 224 -0.84 10.88 -2.16
N CYS A 225 -1.95 11.21 -1.49
CA CYS A 225 -1.95 11.40 -0.04
C CYS A 225 -1.50 10.14 0.72
N ARG A 226 -1.89 8.95 0.23
CA ARG A 226 -1.49 7.66 0.84
C ARG A 226 -0.01 7.33 0.63
N VAL A 227 0.65 7.84 -0.40
CA VAL A 227 2.12 7.74 -0.52
C VAL A 227 2.78 8.38 0.69
N ILE A 228 2.27 9.52 1.15
CA ILE A 228 2.78 10.22 2.33
C ILE A 228 2.35 9.52 3.62
N THR A 229 1.04 9.31 3.83
CA THR A 229 0.51 8.82 5.10
C THR A 229 0.87 7.36 5.36
N GLU A 230 0.65 6.48 4.39
CA GLU A 230 0.88 5.04 4.53
C GLU A 230 2.29 4.61 4.09
N GLY A 231 2.93 5.34 3.17
CA GLY A 231 4.29 5.09 2.71
C GLY A 231 5.32 5.74 3.63
N LEU A 232 5.51 7.04 3.50
CA LEU A 232 6.57 7.80 4.18
C LEU A 232 6.41 7.80 5.71
N PHE A 233 5.21 8.07 6.23
CA PHE A 233 4.91 8.00 7.66
C PHE A 233 4.60 6.58 8.14
N GLY A 234 4.17 5.70 7.26
CA GLY A 234 3.92 4.29 7.55
C GLY A 234 2.73 4.06 8.49
N ILE A 235 1.70 4.90 8.40
CA ILE A 235 0.48 4.76 9.21
C ILE A 235 -0.32 3.55 8.72
N ARG A 236 -0.59 2.59 9.62
CA ARG A 236 -1.46 1.45 9.34
C ARG A 236 -2.49 1.28 10.44
N PRO A 237 -3.79 1.39 10.15
CA PRO A 237 -4.85 1.22 11.14
C PRO A 237 -4.82 -0.18 11.77
N THR A 238 -4.96 -0.24 13.11
CA THR A 238 -5.02 -1.47 13.91
C THR A 238 -6.19 -1.51 14.88
N GLY A 239 -6.96 -0.42 14.95
CA GLY A 239 -8.16 -0.29 15.77
C GLY A 239 -8.83 1.04 15.50
N PHE A 240 -10.00 1.30 16.10
CA PHE A 240 -10.73 2.57 15.92
C PHE A 240 -10.05 3.79 16.54
N ASN A 241 -9.11 3.58 17.45
CA ASN A 241 -8.30 4.63 18.08
C ASN A 241 -6.82 4.27 18.09
N SER A 242 -6.39 3.31 17.24
CA SER A 242 -5.02 2.82 17.26
C SER A 242 -4.51 2.51 15.86
N PHE A 243 -3.19 2.66 15.70
CA PHE A 243 -2.47 2.37 14.48
C PHE A 243 -1.03 1.96 14.78
N SER A 244 -0.40 1.29 13.85
CA SER A 244 1.05 1.16 13.85
C SER A 244 1.68 2.24 12.97
N LEU A 245 2.91 2.62 13.31
CA LEU A 245 3.76 3.51 12.53
C LEU A 245 5.05 2.78 12.12
N LYS A 246 5.46 2.97 10.88
CA LYS A 246 6.74 2.53 10.34
C LYS A 246 7.39 3.70 9.61
N THR A 247 7.71 4.75 10.35
CA THR A 247 8.13 6.05 9.84
C THR A 247 9.48 5.98 9.13
N GLN A 248 9.51 6.43 7.88
CA GLN A 248 10.67 6.40 6.99
C GLN A 248 11.20 7.82 6.80
N LEU A 249 12.06 8.30 7.72
CA LEU A 249 12.71 9.60 7.54
C LEU A 249 13.88 9.45 6.56
N PRO A 250 13.82 10.05 5.34
CA PRO A 250 14.90 9.99 4.35
C PRO A 250 16.23 10.50 4.93
N SER A 251 17.36 9.98 4.42
CA SER A 251 18.69 10.26 5.01
C SER A 251 19.06 11.74 4.97
N GLY A 252 18.64 12.46 3.93
CA GLY A 252 18.88 13.90 3.76
C GLY A 252 17.91 14.82 4.51
N TRP A 253 16.97 14.27 5.30
CA TRP A 253 15.98 15.06 6.04
C TRP A 253 16.25 15.03 7.54
N ASP A 254 16.26 16.21 8.16
CA ASP A 254 16.38 16.33 9.62
C ASP A 254 15.02 16.20 10.30
N ARG A 255 13.94 16.54 9.60
CA ARG A 255 12.60 16.61 10.16
C ARG A 255 11.53 16.45 9.09
N MET A 256 10.41 15.84 9.48
CA MET A 256 9.14 15.87 8.74
C MET A 256 7.95 15.85 9.70
N ALA A 257 6.81 16.41 9.27
CA ALA A 257 5.61 16.41 10.09
C ALA A 257 4.34 16.34 9.24
N LEU A 258 3.33 15.63 9.77
CA LEU A 258 1.93 15.74 9.35
C LEU A 258 1.15 16.42 10.46
N ARG A 259 0.36 17.42 10.10
CA ARG A 259 -0.46 18.19 11.03
C ARG A 259 -1.94 17.99 10.73
N HIS A 260 -2.76 18.05 11.78
CA HIS A 260 -4.21 17.95 11.67
C HIS A 260 -4.69 16.71 10.92
N ILE A 261 -4.14 15.54 11.27
CA ILE A 261 -4.59 14.26 10.73
C ILE A 261 -5.95 13.95 11.35
N LYS A 262 -6.99 13.96 10.52
CA LYS A 262 -8.35 13.62 10.94
C LYS A 262 -8.65 12.17 10.62
N ALA A 263 -8.38 11.30 11.59
CA ALA A 263 -8.60 9.87 11.51
C ALA A 263 -8.80 9.29 12.92
N PHE A 264 -9.27 8.05 13.03
CA PHE A 264 -9.46 7.36 14.30
C PHE A 264 -10.36 8.15 15.29
N ALA A 265 -11.41 8.79 14.76
CA ALA A 265 -12.28 9.72 15.51
C ALA A 265 -11.49 10.78 16.29
N SER A 266 -10.36 11.24 15.77
CA SER A 266 -9.43 12.15 16.44
C SER A 266 -8.83 13.15 15.48
N ASP A 267 -8.29 14.26 16.03
CA ASP A 267 -7.39 15.19 15.35
C ASP A 267 -6.04 15.10 16.06
N PHE A 268 -4.98 14.81 15.30
CA PHE A 268 -3.64 14.60 15.86
C PHE A 268 -2.54 14.95 14.88
N ASP A 269 -1.34 15.16 15.41
CA ASP A 269 -0.12 15.43 14.67
C ASP A 269 0.87 14.28 14.80
N ILE A 270 1.67 14.07 13.77
CA ILE A 270 2.86 13.21 13.82
C ILE A 270 4.05 14.04 13.37
N GLU A 271 5.13 14.00 14.15
CA GLU A 271 6.40 14.62 13.83
C GLU A 271 7.53 13.61 14.00
N ALA A 272 8.45 13.57 13.05
CA ALA A 272 9.69 12.80 13.14
C ALA A 272 10.90 13.75 13.02
N VAL A 273 11.83 13.65 13.95
CA VAL A 273 13.04 14.47 14.01
C VAL A 273 14.25 13.54 14.16
N ARG A 274 15.29 13.77 13.37
CA ARG A 274 16.55 13.03 13.49
C ARG A 274 17.29 13.47 14.76
N VAL A 275 17.57 12.53 15.64
CA VAL A 275 18.26 12.78 16.91
C VAL A 275 19.67 12.19 16.94
N SER A 276 19.99 11.31 16.00
CA SER A 276 21.34 10.82 15.73
C SER A 276 21.42 10.26 14.31
N PRO A 277 22.60 9.90 13.78
CA PRO A 277 22.73 9.30 12.45
C PRO A 277 21.83 8.07 12.22
N THR A 278 21.49 7.31 13.27
CA THR A 278 20.73 6.07 13.19
C THR A 278 19.36 6.12 13.88
N LYS A 279 19.02 7.24 14.57
CA LYS A 279 17.77 7.31 15.36
C LYS A 279 16.96 8.55 15.03
N ILE A 280 15.65 8.38 15.09
CA ILE A 280 14.65 9.44 15.01
C ILE A 280 13.80 9.46 16.27
N LYS A 281 13.37 10.64 16.68
CA LYS A 281 12.30 10.81 17.66
C LYS A 281 11.01 11.02 16.91
N VAL A 282 10.05 10.14 17.12
CA VAL A 282 8.68 10.23 16.59
C VAL A 282 7.78 10.72 17.71
N THR A 283 7.10 11.83 17.49
CA THR A 283 6.16 12.45 18.42
C THR A 283 4.76 12.36 17.84
N VAL A 284 3.80 11.84 18.61
CA VAL A 284 2.38 11.81 18.26
C VAL A 284 1.61 12.65 19.29
N SER A 285 0.99 13.72 18.83
CA SER A 285 0.28 14.69 19.69
C SER A 285 -1.19 14.76 19.29
N LYS A 286 -2.10 14.35 20.18
CA LYS A 286 -3.55 14.47 19.99
C LYS A 286 -4.02 15.84 20.43
N ALA A 287 -4.88 16.50 19.65
CA ALA A 287 -5.50 17.76 20.03
C ALA A 287 -6.29 17.62 21.35
N GLY A 288 -5.97 18.44 22.34
CA GLY A 288 -6.57 18.37 23.68
C GLY A 288 -6.21 17.11 24.49
N GLY A 289 -5.25 16.31 24.03
CA GLY A 289 -4.85 15.04 24.63
C GLY A 289 -3.35 14.97 25.00
N LYS A 290 -2.90 13.74 25.24
CA LYS A 290 -1.50 13.47 25.61
C LYS A 290 -0.60 13.38 24.38
N THR A 291 0.64 13.83 24.55
CA THR A 291 1.73 13.60 23.59
C THR A 291 2.45 12.31 23.95
N LYS A 292 2.77 11.50 22.93
CA LYS A 292 3.59 10.28 23.05
C LYS A 292 4.86 10.44 22.25
N GLU A 293 5.98 10.05 22.82
CA GLU A 293 7.28 10.12 22.18
C GLU A 293 7.95 8.74 22.10
N TYR A 294 8.59 8.47 20.97
CA TYR A 294 9.31 7.23 20.70
C TYR A 294 10.66 7.54 20.08
N VAL A 295 11.74 6.96 20.60
CA VAL A 295 13.07 7.06 19.98
C VAL A 295 13.38 5.71 19.35
N VAL A 296 13.41 5.68 18.02
CA VAL A 296 13.50 4.45 17.22
C VAL A 296 14.44 4.64 16.03
N MET A 297 14.79 3.54 15.37
CA MET A 297 15.41 3.60 14.04
C MET A 297 14.37 3.96 12.97
N PRO A 298 14.73 4.67 11.88
CA PRO A 298 13.85 4.81 10.72
C PRO A 298 13.35 3.44 10.27
N GLY A 299 12.04 3.33 9.98
CA GLY A 299 11.42 2.06 9.59
C GLY A 299 11.15 1.05 10.71
N GLN A 300 11.51 1.33 11.95
CA GLN A 300 11.13 0.49 13.08
C GLN A 300 9.64 0.65 13.38
N LEU A 301 8.95 -0.50 13.54
CA LEU A 301 7.52 -0.53 13.85
C LEU A 301 7.27 -0.10 15.30
N ILE A 302 6.33 0.83 15.49
CA ILE A 302 5.78 1.22 16.80
C ILE A 302 4.26 1.11 16.79
N SER A 303 3.67 0.82 17.95
CA SER A 303 2.21 0.80 18.13
C SER A 303 1.77 2.05 18.87
N VAL A 304 0.76 2.71 18.35
CA VAL A 304 0.19 3.95 18.89
C VAL A 304 -1.29 3.75 19.20
N THR A 305 -1.73 4.22 20.38
CA THR A 305 -3.16 4.34 20.74
C THR A 305 -3.44 5.80 21.07
N LEU A 306 -4.46 6.38 20.49
CA LEU A 306 -4.91 7.76 20.74
C LEU A 306 -5.90 7.76 21.91
N ASN A 307 -5.40 8.09 23.09
CA ASN A 307 -6.22 8.19 24.32
C ASN A 307 -6.53 9.64 24.65
#